data_244d55dcbf530f56b932aae316e89d6c
#
_entry.id   244d55dcbf530f56b932aae316e89d6c
#
_cell.length_a   1.000
_cell.length_b   1.000
_cell.length_c   1.000
_cell.angle_alpha   90.00
_cell.angle_beta   90.00
_cell.angle_gamma   90.00
#
_symmetry.space_group_name_H-M   'P 1'
#
loop_
_entity.id
_entity.type
_entity.pdbx_description
1 polymer ?
#
loop_
_entity_poly.entity_id
_entity_poly.type
_entity_poly.pdbx_seq_one_letter_code
_entity_poly.pdbx_strand_id
1 'polypeptide(L)'
;MFKARAVVFVGVVIAASWFQPSAVSKPQPGGYIVERDADVARTEPGTHKGGGETVGYSFFAKAPGLKMVFRKRALQPGSGIGYHEQKEDEIYYVISGRGVMTIDGKSFDVTPGTAVLTRPGSSHGLKQAGNEDLVILINYEQTPR
;
A
#
# COMPACT_ATOMS: atom_id res chain seq x y z
N MET A 1 67.55 23.37 -43.37
CA MET A 1 67.12 22.44 -42.30
C MET A 1 66.06 23.18 -41.46
N PHE A 2 64.77 23.06 -41.88
CA PHE A 2 63.65 23.76 -41.23
C PHE A 2 62.95 22.80 -40.25
N LYS A 3 62.93 23.14 -38.98
CA LYS A 3 62.17 22.37 -37.97
C LYS A 3 60.72 22.88 -37.92
N ALA A 4 59.78 22.08 -38.32
CA ALA A 4 58.36 22.37 -38.16
C ALA A 4 57.97 22.19 -36.69
N ARG A 5 57.37 23.22 -36.09
CA ARG A 5 56.72 23.15 -34.77
C ARG A 5 55.26 22.78 -34.93
N ALA A 6 54.88 21.67 -34.39
CA ALA A 6 53.45 21.28 -34.31
C ALA A 6 52.75 22.07 -33.22
N VAL A 7 51.69 22.77 -33.57
CA VAL A 7 50.77 23.43 -32.59
C VAL A 7 49.66 22.47 -32.30
N VAL A 8 49.58 22.02 -31.04
CA VAL A 8 48.48 21.17 -30.54
C VAL A 8 47.36 22.11 -30.06
N PHE A 9 46.24 22.09 -30.75
CA PHE A 9 45.00 22.72 -30.27
C PHE A 9 44.32 21.79 -29.28
N VAL A 10 44.27 22.19 -28.01
CA VAL A 10 43.44 21.53 -26.98
C VAL A 10 42.04 22.15 -27.08
N GLY A 11 41.13 21.39 -27.69
CA GLY A 11 39.72 21.78 -27.72
C GLY A 11 39.05 21.52 -26.38
N VAL A 12 38.62 22.58 -25.70
CA VAL A 12 37.78 22.46 -24.49
C VAL A 12 36.36 22.19 -24.94
N VAL A 13 35.89 20.97 -24.73
CA VAL A 13 34.49 20.59 -24.94
C VAL A 13 33.70 21.05 -23.71
N ILE A 14 32.95 22.15 -23.82
CA ILE A 14 32.01 22.59 -22.78
C ILE A 14 30.74 21.74 -22.96
N ALA A 15 30.54 20.77 -22.08
CA ALA A 15 29.29 20.02 -21.99
C ALA A 15 28.20 20.95 -21.43
N ALA A 16 27.35 21.45 -22.33
CA ALA A 16 26.15 22.19 -21.92
C ALA A 16 25.15 21.17 -21.30
N SER A 17 25.04 21.18 -19.97
CA SER A 17 23.99 20.44 -19.28
C SER A 17 22.65 21.12 -19.58
N TRP A 18 21.85 20.47 -20.40
CA TRP A 18 20.49 20.89 -20.69
C TRP A 18 19.63 20.64 -19.44
N PHE A 19 19.32 21.72 -18.73
CA PHE A 19 18.34 21.69 -17.65
C PHE A 19 16.97 21.48 -18.32
N GLN A 20 16.47 20.25 -18.29
CA GLN A 20 15.11 19.97 -18.74
C GLN A 20 14.15 20.48 -17.67
N PRO A 21 13.27 21.44 -17.97
CA PRO A 21 12.26 21.85 -17.01
C PRO A 21 11.34 20.65 -16.76
N SER A 22 11.17 20.28 -15.49
CA SER A 22 10.20 19.26 -15.08
C SER A 22 8.84 19.65 -15.64
N ALA A 23 8.27 18.78 -16.48
CA ALA A 23 6.94 18.99 -17.03
C ALA A 23 5.95 19.08 -15.85
N VAL A 24 5.45 20.27 -15.59
CA VAL A 24 4.31 20.48 -14.68
C VAL A 24 3.14 19.73 -15.31
N SER A 25 2.73 18.61 -14.71
CA SER A 25 1.58 17.87 -15.16
C SER A 25 0.35 18.80 -15.11
N LYS A 26 -0.38 18.91 -16.24
CA LYS A 26 -1.64 19.64 -16.25
C LYS A 26 -2.56 19.06 -15.17
N PRO A 27 -3.29 19.90 -14.42
CA PRO A 27 -4.29 19.40 -13.48
C PRO A 27 -5.22 18.42 -14.21
N GLN A 28 -5.36 17.23 -13.66
CA GLN A 28 -6.35 16.27 -14.17
C GLN A 28 -7.74 16.89 -14.01
N PRO A 29 -8.64 16.77 -14.99
CA PRO A 29 -10.01 17.26 -14.82
C PRO A 29 -10.60 16.63 -13.56
N GLY A 30 -11.32 17.43 -12.77
CA GLY A 30 -12.05 16.95 -11.60
C GLY A 30 -13.03 15.83 -12.00
N GLY A 31 -13.37 14.96 -11.04
CA GLY A 31 -14.28 13.85 -11.28
C GLY A 31 -14.39 12.97 -10.04
N TYR A 32 -15.21 11.93 -10.16
CA TYR A 32 -15.39 10.95 -9.10
C TYR A 32 -15.51 9.53 -9.68
N ILE A 33 -15.19 8.54 -8.87
CA ILE A 33 -15.39 7.13 -9.17
C ILE A 33 -16.24 6.56 -8.05
N VAL A 34 -17.28 5.78 -8.41
CA VAL A 34 -18.12 5.07 -7.44
C VAL A 34 -17.97 3.57 -7.68
N GLU A 35 -17.64 2.85 -6.66
CA GLU A 35 -17.61 1.38 -6.65
C GLU A 35 -18.40 0.88 -5.44
N ARG A 36 -19.09 -0.25 -5.61
CA ARG A 36 -19.85 -0.92 -4.56
C ARG A 36 -19.19 -2.22 -4.19
N ASP A 37 -19.53 -2.76 -3.03
CA ASP A 37 -19.05 -4.08 -2.60
C ASP A 37 -19.17 -5.15 -3.68
N ALA A 38 -20.33 -5.23 -4.33
CA ALA A 38 -20.61 -6.21 -5.38
C ALA A 38 -19.68 -6.10 -6.60
N ASP A 39 -19.16 -4.89 -6.87
CA ASP A 39 -18.29 -4.64 -8.03
C ASP A 39 -16.86 -5.18 -7.79
N VAL A 40 -16.42 -5.20 -6.54
CA VAL A 40 -15.02 -5.44 -6.16
C VAL A 40 -14.79 -6.64 -5.24
N ALA A 41 -15.86 -7.29 -4.76
CA ALA A 41 -15.76 -8.46 -3.88
C ALA A 41 -15.01 -9.61 -4.54
N ARG A 42 -14.05 -10.21 -3.81
CA ARG A 42 -13.32 -11.43 -4.22
C ARG A 42 -13.11 -12.32 -3.01
N THR A 43 -13.50 -13.58 -3.14
CA THR A 43 -13.15 -14.63 -2.17
C THR A 43 -11.68 -15.00 -2.37
N GLU A 44 -10.91 -15.00 -1.31
CA GLU A 44 -9.48 -15.27 -1.32
C GLU A 44 -9.03 -15.87 0.02
N PRO A 45 -7.93 -16.64 0.05
CA PRO A 45 -7.38 -17.14 1.31
C PRO A 45 -6.92 -15.98 2.20
N GLY A 46 -6.80 -16.23 3.50
CA GLY A 46 -6.23 -15.27 4.44
C GLY A 46 -4.85 -14.80 3.98
N THR A 47 -4.67 -13.48 3.90
CA THR A 47 -3.43 -12.87 3.41
C THR A 47 -2.24 -13.18 4.31
N HIS A 48 -1.03 -13.07 3.77
CA HIS A 48 0.23 -13.36 4.50
C HIS A 48 0.22 -14.73 5.19
N LYS A 49 -0.41 -15.73 4.56
CA LYS A 49 -0.56 -17.08 5.13
C LYS A 49 -1.39 -17.11 6.43
N GLY A 50 -2.33 -16.19 6.59
CA GLY A 50 -3.19 -16.08 7.77
C GLY A 50 -4.15 -17.25 7.96
N GLY A 51 -4.37 -18.05 6.90
CA GLY A 51 -5.26 -19.20 6.89
C GLY A 51 -6.73 -18.84 6.78
N GLY A 52 -7.55 -19.83 6.51
CA GLY A 52 -9.00 -19.71 6.32
C GLY A 52 -9.38 -18.95 5.05
N GLU A 53 -10.65 -18.61 4.94
CA GLU A 53 -11.22 -17.90 3.82
C GLU A 53 -11.61 -16.46 4.20
N THR A 54 -11.40 -15.53 3.28
CA THR A 54 -11.76 -14.12 3.46
C THR A 54 -12.45 -13.59 2.21
N VAL A 55 -13.21 -12.51 2.36
CA VAL A 55 -13.68 -11.73 1.22
C VAL A 55 -12.97 -10.38 1.22
N GLY A 56 -12.18 -10.15 0.19
CA GLY A 56 -11.48 -8.88 -0.03
C GLY A 56 -12.27 -7.96 -0.96
N TYR A 57 -12.27 -6.68 -0.64
CA TYR A 57 -12.89 -5.60 -1.40
C TYR A 57 -11.84 -4.54 -1.67
N SER A 58 -11.23 -4.54 -2.85
CA SER A 58 -10.18 -3.58 -3.22
C SER A 58 -10.79 -2.44 -4.01
N PHE A 59 -11.22 -1.38 -3.32
CA PHE A 59 -11.84 -0.21 -3.94
C PHE A 59 -10.79 0.63 -4.67
N PHE A 60 -11.19 1.15 -5.82
CA PHE A 60 -10.42 2.09 -6.64
C PHE A 60 -9.04 1.56 -7.09
N ALA A 61 -8.85 0.24 -7.07
CA ALA A 61 -7.57 -0.38 -7.44
C ALA A 61 -7.11 -0.07 -8.88
N LYS A 62 -8.04 0.37 -9.74
CA LYS A 62 -7.78 0.76 -11.13
C LYS A 62 -7.83 2.28 -11.35
N ALA A 63 -8.01 3.08 -10.28
CA ALA A 63 -8.07 4.53 -10.41
C ALA A 63 -6.69 5.09 -10.80
N PRO A 64 -6.61 5.84 -11.92
CA PRO A 64 -5.32 6.34 -12.39
C PRO A 64 -4.67 7.30 -11.39
N GLY A 65 -3.41 7.05 -11.03
CA GLY A 65 -2.62 7.92 -10.18
C GLY A 65 -2.99 7.93 -8.70
N LEU A 66 -3.98 7.12 -8.28
CA LEU A 66 -4.30 6.97 -6.86
C LEU A 66 -3.19 6.16 -6.16
N LYS A 67 -2.56 6.76 -5.14
CA LYS A 67 -1.51 6.10 -4.36
C LYS A 67 -2.05 5.44 -3.09
N MET A 68 -3.21 5.90 -2.61
CA MET A 68 -3.84 5.32 -1.44
C MET A 68 -4.49 3.98 -1.79
N VAL A 69 -4.21 2.97 -1.00
CA VAL A 69 -4.96 1.71 -1.00
C VAL A 69 -6.10 1.84 0.01
N PHE A 70 -7.32 1.58 -0.44
CA PHE A 70 -8.52 1.53 0.37
C PHE A 70 -9.17 0.16 0.22
N ARG A 71 -9.15 -0.64 1.28
CA ARG A 71 -9.68 -1.99 1.28
C ARG A 71 -10.68 -2.19 2.42
N LYS A 72 -11.71 -2.97 2.15
CA LYS A 72 -12.50 -3.64 3.16
C LYS A 72 -12.18 -5.13 3.08
N ARG A 73 -12.16 -5.82 4.21
CA ARG A 73 -11.97 -7.26 4.28
C ARG A 73 -12.89 -7.86 5.32
N ALA A 74 -13.57 -8.95 4.94
CA ALA A 74 -14.31 -9.79 5.86
C ALA A 74 -13.49 -11.07 6.10
N LEU A 75 -13.07 -11.26 7.33
CA LEU A 75 -12.36 -12.44 7.80
C LEU A 75 -13.39 -13.40 8.37
N GLN A 76 -13.61 -14.52 7.68
CA GLN A 76 -14.55 -15.55 8.14
C GLN A 76 -14.05 -16.25 9.41
N PRO A 77 -14.90 -16.93 10.19
CA PRO A 77 -14.49 -17.68 11.36
C PRO A 77 -13.30 -18.59 11.09
N GLY A 78 -12.25 -18.47 11.93
CA GLY A 78 -11.01 -19.23 11.79
C GLY A 78 -9.99 -18.67 10.80
N SER A 79 -10.31 -17.58 10.11
CA SER A 79 -9.38 -16.93 9.17
C SER A 79 -8.57 -15.81 9.79
N GLY A 80 -7.64 -15.26 9.05
CA GLY A 80 -6.82 -14.15 9.52
C GLY A 80 -5.92 -13.53 8.46
N ILE A 81 -5.20 -12.50 8.90
CA ILE A 81 -4.04 -11.93 8.24
C ILE A 81 -2.81 -12.45 8.99
N GLY A 82 -1.92 -13.15 8.29
CA GLY A 82 -0.74 -13.74 8.91
C GLY A 82 0.25 -12.67 9.38
N TYR A 83 1.09 -13.06 10.34
CA TYR A 83 2.08 -12.16 10.92
C TYR A 83 3.15 -11.78 9.88
N HIS A 84 3.35 -10.49 9.66
CA HIS A 84 4.28 -9.96 8.66
C HIS A 84 4.78 -8.57 9.07
N GLU A 85 5.93 -8.17 8.53
CA GLU A 85 6.50 -6.85 8.72
C GLU A 85 5.79 -5.82 7.83
N GLN A 86 5.47 -4.66 8.41
CA GLN A 86 4.88 -3.52 7.72
C GLN A 86 5.95 -2.59 7.17
N LYS A 87 5.77 -2.14 5.94
CA LYS A 87 6.70 -1.26 5.22
C LYS A 87 6.22 0.18 5.12
N GLU A 88 4.91 0.39 5.19
CA GLU A 88 4.23 1.68 5.11
C GLU A 88 3.42 1.91 6.40
N ASP A 89 2.96 3.15 6.61
CA ASP A 89 1.90 3.40 7.59
C ASP A 89 0.62 2.73 7.13
N GLU A 90 0.06 1.84 7.96
CA GLU A 90 -1.16 1.11 7.65
C GLU A 90 -2.18 1.26 8.79
N ILE A 91 -3.40 1.63 8.42
CA ILE A 91 -4.49 1.82 9.36
C ILE A 91 -5.50 0.70 9.20
N TYR A 92 -5.83 0.04 10.31
CA TYR A 92 -6.96 -0.86 10.45
C TYR A 92 -8.08 -0.16 11.19
N TYR A 93 -9.32 -0.38 10.76
CA TYR A 93 -10.51 0.04 11.50
C TYR A 93 -11.53 -1.08 11.50
N VAL A 94 -11.99 -1.47 12.68
CA VAL A 94 -12.98 -2.56 12.84
C VAL A 94 -14.40 -2.01 12.64
N ILE A 95 -15.11 -2.57 11.66
CA ILE A 95 -16.52 -2.26 11.38
C ILE A 95 -17.44 -3.15 12.19
N SER A 96 -17.21 -4.48 12.16
CA SER A 96 -18.03 -5.47 12.86
C SER A 96 -17.22 -6.71 13.22
N GLY A 97 -17.79 -7.55 14.09
CA GLY A 97 -17.12 -8.76 14.55
C GLY A 97 -16.04 -8.50 15.61
N ARG A 98 -15.22 -9.51 15.88
CA ARG A 98 -14.16 -9.47 16.89
C ARG A 98 -12.89 -10.14 16.36
N GLY A 99 -11.74 -9.69 16.82
CA GLY A 99 -10.46 -10.28 16.47
C GLY A 99 -9.41 -10.09 17.55
N VAL A 100 -8.28 -10.77 17.36
CA VAL A 100 -7.06 -10.58 18.14
C VAL A 100 -5.98 -10.04 17.22
N MET A 101 -5.54 -8.82 17.50
CA MET A 101 -4.41 -8.18 16.83
C MET A 101 -3.13 -8.48 17.61
N THR A 102 -2.08 -8.84 16.87
CA THR A 102 -0.74 -8.99 17.45
C THR A 102 0.19 -8.01 16.78
N ILE A 103 0.87 -7.16 17.54
CA ILE A 103 1.88 -6.20 17.05
C ILE A 103 3.14 -6.38 17.90
N ASP A 104 4.27 -6.62 17.25
CA ASP A 104 5.59 -6.79 17.87
C ASP A 104 5.55 -7.75 19.08
N GLY A 105 4.85 -8.87 18.89
CA GLY A 105 4.70 -9.93 19.89
C GLY A 105 3.67 -9.65 21.00
N LYS A 106 3.01 -8.49 21.00
CA LYS A 106 1.95 -8.17 21.97
C LYS A 106 0.58 -8.33 21.32
N SER A 107 -0.30 -9.09 21.97
CA SER A 107 -1.66 -9.35 21.49
C SER A 107 -2.70 -8.60 22.30
N PHE A 108 -3.74 -8.12 21.65
CA PHE A 108 -4.89 -7.46 22.25
C PHE A 108 -6.15 -7.67 21.40
N ASP A 109 -7.32 -7.62 22.07
CA ASP A 109 -8.60 -7.73 21.38
C ASP A 109 -8.92 -6.47 20.60
N VAL A 110 -9.53 -6.66 19.42
CA VAL A 110 -10.10 -5.58 18.61
C VAL A 110 -11.58 -5.84 18.39
N THR A 111 -12.38 -4.78 18.54
CA THR A 111 -13.84 -4.79 18.45
C THR A 111 -14.33 -3.61 17.62
N PRO A 112 -15.61 -3.55 17.21
CA PRO A 112 -16.14 -2.43 16.43
C PRO A 112 -15.77 -1.06 17.02
N GLY A 113 -15.28 -0.15 16.17
CA GLY A 113 -14.80 1.17 16.58
C GLY A 113 -13.31 1.22 16.96
N THR A 114 -12.61 0.08 17.03
CA THR A 114 -11.16 0.08 17.25
C THR A 114 -10.43 0.52 16.00
N ALA A 115 -9.56 1.51 16.13
CA ALA A 115 -8.58 1.90 15.10
C ALA A 115 -7.17 1.50 15.55
N VAL A 116 -6.37 0.95 14.64
CA VAL A 116 -4.97 0.56 14.87
C VAL A 116 -4.11 1.12 13.76
N LEU A 117 -3.05 1.83 14.12
CA LEU A 117 -2.00 2.28 13.19
C LEU A 117 -0.76 1.40 13.39
N THR A 118 -0.33 0.71 12.34
CA THR A 118 0.97 0.03 12.29
C THR A 118 1.96 0.89 11.50
N ARG A 119 3.18 1.00 12.02
CA ARG A 119 4.23 1.86 11.45
C ARG A 119 5.29 1.03 10.73
N PRO A 120 6.03 1.62 9.79
CA PRO A 120 7.16 0.95 9.15
C PRO A 120 8.14 0.35 10.16
N GLY A 121 8.53 -0.92 9.94
CA GLY A 121 9.43 -1.68 10.81
C GLY A 121 8.72 -2.45 11.93
N SER A 122 7.42 -2.21 12.19
CA SER A 122 6.64 -3.08 13.08
C SER A 122 6.16 -4.32 12.34
N SER A 123 5.93 -5.40 13.06
CA SER A 123 5.30 -6.61 12.53
C SER A 123 3.95 -6.84 13.16
N HIS A 124 2.98 -7.25 12.37
CA HIS A 124 1.63 -7.48 12.88
C HIS A 124 0.90 -8.63 12.19
N GLY A 125 -0.16 -9.10 12.82
CA GLY A 125 -1.11 -10.06 12.30
C GLY A 125 -2.45 -9.90 12.99
N LEU A 126 -3.52 -10.37 12.34
CA LEU A 126 -4.88 -10.26 12.85
C LEU A 126 -5.59 -11.60 12.69
N LYS A 127 -6.15 -12.12 13.76
CA LYS A 127 -6.98 -13.32 13.78
C LYS A 127 -8.42 -12.97 14.07
N GLN A 128 -9.32 -13.51 13.27
CA GLN A 128 -10.75 -13.46 13.57
C GLN A 128 -11.03 -14.25 14.86
N ALA A 129 -11.96 -13.77 15.71
CA ALA A 129 -12.40 -14.40 16.95
C ALA A 129 -13.91 -14.40 17.04
N GLY A 130 -14.47 -15.49 17.58
CA GLY A 130 -15.93 -15.67 17.71
C GLY A 130 -16.53 -16.36 16.50
N ASN A 131 -17.85 -16.20 16.32
CA ASN A 131 -18.63 -16.94 15.32
C ASN A 131 -19.09 -16.10 14.14
N GLU A 132 -18.76 -14.80 14.14
CA GLU A 132 -19.14 -13.85 13.10
C GLU A 132 -17.92 -13.39 12.32
N ASP A 133 -18.12 -12.93 11.08
CA ASP A 133 -17.07 -12.33 10.31
C ASP A 133 -16.50 -11.10 11.00
N LEU A 134 -15.18 -11.03 11.06
CA LEU A 134 -14.50 -9.79 11.43
C LEU A 134 -14.35 -8.92 10.18
N VAL A 135 -15.11 -7.82 10.14
CA VAL A 135 -15.07 -6.88 9.01
C VAL A 135 -14.23 -5.66 9.38
N ILE A 136 -13.24 -5.39 8.54
CA ILE A 136 -12.27 -4.30 8.76
C ILE A 136 -12.10 -3.44 7.51
N LEU A 137 -11.76 -2.18 7.71
CA LEU A 137 -11.13 -1.33 6.70
C LEU A 137 -9.61 -1.37 6.87
N ILE A 138 -8.90 -1.33 5.76
CA ILE A 138 -7.44 -1.29 5.69
C ILE A 138 -7.04 -0.17 4.72
N ASN A 139 -6.22 0.76 5.20
CA ASN A 139 -5.76 1.90 4.40
C ASN A 139 -4.25 2.05 4.55
N TYR A 140 -3.55 2.19 3.44
CA TYR A 140 -2.12 2.50 3.40
C TYR A 140 -1.74 3.21 2.11
N GLU A 141 -0.61 3.89 2.09
CA GLU A 141 -0.07 4.47 0.86
C GLU A 141 0.71 3.41 0.10
N GLN A 142 0.39 3.24 -1.18
CA GLN A 142 1.14 2.33 -2.04
C GLN A 142 2.44 3.00 -2.46
N THR A 143 3.56 2.48 -1.99
CA THR A 143 4.88 2.91 -2.47
C THR A 143 5.00 2.60 -3.97
N PRO A 144 5.42 3.54 -4.82
CA PRO A 144 5.69 3.26 -6.23
C PRO A 144 6.74 2.15 -6.36
N ARG A 145 6.42 1.14 -7.15
CA ARG A 145 7.36 0.06 -7.50
C ARG A 145 8.27 0.50 -8.61
#